data_7ca19b653bc984f8d2020c9abb3f69c0
#
_entry.id   7ca19b653bc984f8d2020c9abb3f69c0
#
_cell.length_a   1.000
_cell.length_b   1.000
_cell.length_c   1.000
_cell.angle_alpha   90.00
_cell.angle_beta   90.00
_cell.angle_gamma   90.00
#
_symmetry.space_group_name_H-M   'P 1'
#
loop_
_entity.id
_entity.type
_entity.pdbx_description
1 polymer ?
#
loop_
_entity_poly.entity_id
_entity_poly.type
_entity_poly.pdbx_seq_one_letter_code
_entity_poly.pdbx_strand_id
1 'polypeptide(L)'
;MELFFMCGLVLFLSLSLASFFLFYNHHRTRGYKLPPGKMGWPVVGESFEFFQTGWKGYPEKFIFDRLNKYTPSQVFKTSIVGEKVAVLCGAAGNKFLYSNENKLVQAWWPSSVDKIFPSSTQTSSKEEAKKMRKLLPNFLKPEALHRYIPIMDSIAIRHMESGWEGKDKVEVFPLAKNYTFWLACRLFLSVEDPAHVAKFSEPFNDIAAGIISMPIDLPGTPFNRGIKSSNVVRKELRAIIKQRKLDLADGKASPTQDILSHMLLTCTEDGKFMSEMDIADKILGLLIGGHDTASASCTFVVKFLAELPHIYEGVYKEQMEIANSKKAGELLNWEDIQKMKYSWNVACEVMRLAPPLQGGFREALSDFMYNGFQIPKGWKLYWSANSTHMNPECFPEPKTFDPSRFDGTGPAPYTYVPFGGGPRMCPGKEYARLEILVFMHNVVKRFKWEKMLPDEKVIVNPMPIPEHGLPVRLFPHPRTVAA
;
A
#
# COMPACT_ATOMS: atom_id res chain seq x y z
N MET A 1 -5.55 -11.24 53.83
CA MET A 1 -4.63 -10.12 54.13
C MET A 1 -3.51 -10.03 53.05
N GLU A 2 -2.86 -11.14 52.69
CA GLU A 2 -1.75 -11.19 51.73
C GLU A 2 -2.15 -10.75 50.33
N LEU A 3 -3.33 -11.12 49.81
CA LEU A 3 -3.81 -10.71 48.47
C LEU A 3 -4.04 -9.19 48.37
N PHE A 4 -4.55 -8.57 49.43
CA PHE A 4 -4.72 -7.10 49.50
C PHE A 4 -3.36 -6.38 49.54
N PHE A 5 -2.38 -6.93 50.26
CA PHE A 5 -1.04 -6.40 50.30
C PHE A 5 -0.33 -6.53 48.93
N MET A 6 -0.45 -7.66 48.28
CA MET A 6 0.09 -7.88 46.93
C MET A 6 -0.55 -6.94 45.91
N CYS A 7 -1.88 -6.77 45.90
CA CYS A 7 -2.55 -5.82 45.00
C CYS A 7 -2.11 -4.37 45.27
N GLY A 8 -1.95 -3.98 46.55
CA GLY A 8 -1.44 -2.67 46.93
C GLY A 8 0.00 -2.43 46.47
N LEU A 9 0.86 -3.44 46.61
CA LEU A 9 2.26 -3.38 46.15
C LEU A 9 2.36 -3.25 44.62
N VAL A 10 1.59 -4.04 43.89
CA VAL A 10 1.53 -3.97 42.40
C VAL A 10 1.03 -2.60 41.94
N LEU A 11 0.00 -2.05 42.59
CA LEU A 11 -0.53 -0.72 42.27
C LEU A 11 0.53 0.36 42.58
N PHE A 12 1.20 0.29 43.73
CA PHE A 12 2.25 1.23 44.07
C PHE A 12 3.44 1.19 43.11
N LEU A 13 3.90 0.00 42.75
CA LEU A 13 4.99 -0.19 41.79
C LEU A 13 4.59 0.35 40.41
N SER A 14 3.36 0.09 39.96
CA SER A 14 2.87 0.58 38.67
C SER A 14 2.75 2.11 38.66
N LEU A 15 2.28 2.73 39.74
CA LEU A 15 2.20 4.19 39.87
C LEU A 15 3.59 4.83 39.95
N SER A 16 4.52 4.20 40.67
CA SER A 16 5.92 4.66 40.77
C SER A 16 6.65 4.56 39.45
N LEU A 17 6.45 3.48 38.69
CA LEU A 17 6.99 3.31 37.33
C LEU A 17 6.41 4.35 36.36
N ALA A 18 5.11 4.58 36.43
CA ALA A 18 4.43 5.59 35.63
C ALA A 18 4.93 7.01 35.95
N SER A 19 5.10 7.33 37.24
CA SER A 19 5.63 8.63 37.69
C SER A 19 7.09 8.82 37.28
N PHE A 20 7.92 7.80 37.42
CA PHE A 20 9.32 7.80 36.97
C PHE A 20 9.41 8.00 35.43
N PHE A 21 8.56 7.31 34.68
CA PHE A 21 8.51 7.42 33.24
C PHE A 21 8.05 8.83 32.78
N LEU A 22 7.05 9.40 33.45
CA LEU A 22 6.59 10.78 33.21
C LEU A 22 7.68 11.80 33.55
N PHE A 23 8.36 11.63 34.67
CA PHE A 23 9.47 12.50 35.09
C PHE A 23 10.65 12.42 34.12
N TYR A 24 11.08 11.22 33.77
CA TYR A 24 12.15 11.00 32.80
C TYR A 24 11.85 11.61 31.42
N ASN A 25 10.64 11.41 30.92
CA ASN A 25 10.20 11.99 29.65
C ASN A 25 10.11 13.52 29.71
N HIS A 26 9.70 14.10 30.85
CA HIS A 26 9.66 15.54 31.05
C HIS A 26 11.07 16.16 31.05
N HIS A 27 12.02 15.54 31.74
CA HIS A 27 13.40 16.01 31.79
C HIS A 27 14.13 15.93 30.45
N ARG A 28 13.90 14.88 29.67
CA ARG A 28 14.56 14.68 28.36
C ARG A 28 14.15 15.69 27.29
N THR A 29 13.01 16.38 27.46
CA THR A 29 12.52 17.41 26.51
C THR A 29 12.58 18.82 27.05
N ARG A 30 13.20 19.00 28.25
CA ARG A 30 13.32 20.31 28.88
C ARG A 30 14.26 21.22 28.07
N GLY A 31 13.73 22.35 27.59
CA GLY A 31 14.47 23.31 26.77
C GLY A 31 14.17 23.27 25.28
N TYR A 32 13.46 22.23 24.78
CA TYR A 32 13.06 22.17 23.38
C TYR A 32 11.74 22.90 23.12
N LYS A 33 11.71 23.75 22.09
CA LYS A 33 10.46 24.31 21.56
C LYS A 33 9.82 23.25 20.66
N LEU A 34 9.10 22.30 21.26
CA LEU A 34 8.43 21.22 20.55
C LEU A 34 7.20 21.68 19.77
N PRO A 35 6.77 20.96 18.71
CA PRO A 35 5.50 21.22 18.05
C PRO A 35 4.32 21.21 19.02
N PRO A 36 3.24 21.99 18.76
CA PRO A 36 2.02 21.92 19.55
C PRO A 36 1.40 20.53 19.46
N GLY A 37 0.60 20.14 20.43
CA GLY A 37 -0.08 18.84 20.43
C GLY A 37 -0.06 18.17 21.80
N LYS A 38 -0.77 17.06 21.88
CA LYS A 38 -0.86 16.21 23.09
C LYS A 38 -0.14 14.88 22.83
N MET A 39 0.31 14.25 23.91
CA MET A 39 0.93 12.91 23.84
C MET A 39 -0.07 11.80 24.16
N GLY A 40 -1.32 12.13 24.49
CA GLY A 40 -2.34 11.15 24.83
C GLY A 40 -2.07 10.39 26.13
N TRP A 41 -2.61 9.18 26.23
CA TRP A 41 -2.47 8.31 27.39
C TRP A 41 -1.07 7.73 27.52
N PRO A 42 -0.57 7.45 28.74
CA PRO A 42 0.70 6.74 28.90
C PRO A 42 0.71 5.42 28.09
N VAL A 43 1.83 5.11 27.45
CA VAL A 43 2.10 3.91 26.63
C VAL A 43 1.27 3.87 25.33
N VAL A 44 -0.05 4.09 25.40
CA VAL A 44 -0.95 3.96 24.24
C VAL A 44 -0.96 5.23 23.37
N GLY A 45 -0.74 6.40 23.96
CA GLY A 45 -0.79 7.67 23.25
C GLY A 45 -2.20 8.02 22.77
N GLU A 46 -2.31 8.54 21.57
CA GLU A 46 -3.54 8.82 20.85
C GLU A 46 -3.86 7.73 19.80
N SER A 47 -3.26 6.53 19.93
CA SER A 47 -3.39 5.42 18.97
C SER A 47 -4.84 5.01 18.75
N PHE A 48 -5.62 4.92 19.82
CA PHE A 48 -7.03 4.52 19.72
C PHE A 48 -7.82 5.51 18.85
N GLU A 49 -7.65 6.81 19.05
CA GLU A 49 -8.31 7.82 18.23
C GLU A 49 -7.83 7.78 16.78
N PHE A 50 -6.52 7.60 16.57
CA PHE A 50 -5.93 7.48 15.23
C PHE A 50 -6.53 6.30 14.45
N PHE A 51 -6.60 5.11 15.04
CA PHE A 51 -7.18 3.93 14.39
C PHE A 51 -8.70 4.03 14.30
N GLN A 52 -9.38 4.55 15.32
CA GLN A 52 -10.85 4.68 15.34
C GLN A 52 -11.35 5.56 14.19
N THR A 53 -10.65 6.66 13.85
CA THR A 53 -11.05 7.51 12.72
C THR A 53 -10.98 6.73 11.40
N GLY A 54 -9.97 5.87 11.22
CA GLY A 54 -9.87 4.96 10.09
C GLY A 54 -11.01 3.94 10.06
N TRP A 55 -11.27 3.25 11.17
CA TRP A 55 -12.36 2.26 11.26
C TRP A 55 -13.75 2.85 11.04
N LYS A 56 -13.91 4.15 11.32
CA LYS A 56 -15.13 4.90 11.02
C LYS A 56 -15.21 5.42 9.58
N GLY A 57 -14.16 5.23 8.77
CA GLY A 57 -14.10 5.68 7.39
C GLY A 57 -13.68 7.13 7.17
N TYR A 58 -13.18 7.81 8.21
CA TYR A 58 -12.76 9.20 8.15
C TYR A 58 -11.33 9.41 8.65
N PRO A 59 -10.31 8.76 8.03
CA PRO A 59 -8.93 8.79 8.51
C PRO A 59 -8.33 10.21 8.50
N GLU A 60 -8.80 11.08 7.61
CA GLU A 60 -8.41 12.49 7.51
C GLU A 60 -8.79 13.30 8.75
N LYS A 61 -9.86 12.90 9.45
CA LYS A 61 -10.37 13.64 10.62
C LYS A 61 -9.33 13.78 11.71
N PHE A 62 -8.54 12.73 12.00
CA PHE A 62 -7.46 12.80 12.98
C PHE A 62 -6.47 13.92 12.68
N ILE A 63 -6.14 14.12 11.40
CA ILE A 63 -5.20 15.13 10.94
C ILE A 63 -5.84 16.53 10.98
N PHE A 64 -7.01 16.70 10.37
CA PHE A 64 -7.64 18.02 10.24
C PHE A 64 -8.15 18.58 11.57
N ASP A 65 -8.67 17.77 12.49
CA ASP A 65 -9.04 18.23 13.83
C ASP A 65 -7.84 18.85 14.56
N ARG A 66 -6.63 18.31 14.36
CA ARG A 66 -5.40 18.83 14.96
C ARG A 66 -4.86 20.05 14.23
N LEU A 67 -4.88 20.06 12.90
CA LEU A 67 -4.50 21.23 12.12
C LEU A 67 -5.37 22.43 12.48
N ASN A 68 -6.68 22.26 12.52
CA ASN A 68 -7.62 23.32 12.90
C ASN A 68 -7.37 23.82 14.33
N LYS A 69 -7.06 22.92 15.26
CA LYS A 69 -6.80 23.26 16.66
C LYS A 69 -5.51 24.02 16.88
N TYR A 70 -4.47 23.70 16.07
CA TYR A 70 -3.11 24.24 16.26
C TYR A 70 -2.71 25.23 15.18
N THR A 71 -3.67 25.76 14.43
CA THR A 71 -3.46 26.81 13.42
C THR A 71 -2.65 27.98 14.01
N PRO A 72 -1.67 28.56 13.27
CA PRO A 72 -1.32 28.28 11.86
C PRO A 72 -0.27 27.17 11.67
N SER A 73 0.00 26.36 12.68
CA SER A 73 1.04 25.33 12.59
C SER A 73 0.66 24.21 11.62
N GLN A 74 1.53 23.92 10.65
CA GLN A 74 1.43 22.78 9.74
C GLN A 74 2.16 21.54 10.29
N VAL A 75 2.53 21.57 11.57
CA VAL A 75 3.14 20.46 12.28
C VAL A 75 2.57 20.35 13.69
N PHE A 76 2.30 19.13 14.13
CA PHE A 76 1.87 18.88 15.52
C PHE A 76 2.54 17.61 16.06
N LYS A 77 2.61 17.50 17.39
CA LYS A 77 3.09 16.27 18.05
C LYS A 77 1.93 15.44 18.55
N THR A 78 2.16 14.13 18.58
CA THR A 78 1.27 13.12 19.14
C THR A 78 2.08 11.92 19.64
N SER A 79 1.44 10.89 20.15
CA SER A 79 2.05 9.58 20.36
C SER A 79 1.16 8.50 19.73
N ILE A 80 1.75 7.66 18.89
CA ILE A 80 1.07 6.57 18.18
C ILE A 80 1.86 5.29 18.43
N VAL A 81 1.19 4.25 18.89
CA VAL A 81 1.78 2.93 19.20
C VAL A 81 3.00 3.04 20.17
N GLY A 82 2.86 3.93 21.16
CA GLY A 82 3.91 4.18 22.14
C GLY A 82 5.08 5.05 21.68
N GLU A 83 5.14 5.39 20.41
CA GLU A 83 6.18 6.23 19.82
C GLU A 83 5.82 7.72 19.86
N LYS A 84 6.81 8.57 20.09
CA LYS A 84 6.68 10.02 19.98
C LYS A 84 6.70 10.42 18.51
N VAL A 85 5.62 11.03 18.01
CA VAL A 85 5.44 11.33 16.60
C VAL A 85 5.28 12.83 16.39
N ALA A 86 6.02 13.40 15.44
CA ALA A 86 5.72 14.68 14.84
C ALA A 86 5.03 14.44 13.48
N VAL A 87 3.82 14.97 13.31
CA VAL A 87 3.07 14.89 12.06
C VAL A 87 3.36 16.14 11.24
N LEU A 88 3.98 15.96 10.08
CA LEU A 88 4.30 17.04 9.15
C LEU A 88 3.25 17.05 8.04
N CYS A 89 2.48 18.13 7.95
CA CYS A 89 1.33 18.25 7.07
C CYS A 89 1.61 19.13 5.85
N GLY A 90 0.77 18.94 4.83
CA GLY A 90 0.80 19.75 3.62
C GLY A 90 1.97 19.46 2.69
N ALA A 91 2.00 20.13 1.53
CA ALA A 91 3.03 19.96 0.51
C ALA A 91 4.44 20.29 1.02
N ALA A 92 4.57 21.28 1.92
CA ALA A 92 5.84 21.64 2.53
C ALA A 92 6.39 20.53 3.44
N GLY A 93 5.52 19.86 4.22
CA GLY A 93 5.87 18.71 5.04
C GLY A 93 6.33 17.52 4.21
N ASN A 94 5.59 17.20 3.15
CA ASN A 94 5.95 16.16 2.19
C ASN A 94 7.31 16.45 1.53
N LYS A 95 7.50 17.68 1.02
CA LYS A 95 8.76 18.12 0.42
C LYS A 95 9.93 17.97 1.39
N PHE A 96 9.75 18.43 2.63
CA PHE A 96 10.80 18.35 3.63
C PHE A 96 11.23 16.89 3.90
N LEU A 97 10.28 16.00 4.17
CA LEU A 97 10.58 14.60 4.46
C LEU A 97 11.25 13.89 3.27
N TYR A 98 10.71 14.08 2.07
CA TYR A 98 11.24 13.41 0.88
C TYR A 98 12.63 13.90 0.47
N SER A 99 12.93 15.20 0.66
CA SER A 99 14.24 15.78 0.31
C SER A 99 15.33 15.47 1.34
N ASN A 100 14.93 15.12 2.57
CA ASN A 100 15.85 14.84 3.67
C ASN A 100 15.98 13.34 4.00
N GLU A 101 15.44 12.47 3.15
CA GLU A 101 15.60 11.02 3.29
C GLU A 101 17.07 10.63 3.30
N ASN A 102 17.47 9.83 4.28
CA ASN A 102 18.85 9.39 4.55
C ASN A 102 19.84 10.53 4.91
N LYS A 103 19.32 11.73 5.23
CA LYS A 103 20.10 12.88 5.72
C LYS A 103 19.68 13.22 7.16
N LEU A 104 18.48 13.78 7.31
CA LEU A 104 17.88 14.11 8.61
C LEU A 104 16.88 13.06 9.07
N VAL A 105 16.30 12.31 8.14
CA VAL A 105 15.28 11.30 8.40
C VAL A 105 15.57 10.02 7.63
N GLN A 106 15.05 8.90 8.13
CA GLN A 106 15.07 7.60 7.46
C GLN A 106 13.70 6.91 7.54
N ALA A 107 13.41 6.00 6.60
CA ALA A 107 12.22 5.17 6.71
C ALA A 107 12.22 4.39 8.03
N TRP A 108 11.05 4.32 8.66
CA TRP A 108 10.86 3.61 9.91
C TRP A 108 9.58 2.79 9.90
N TRP A 109 9.67 1.62 10.49
CA TRP A 109 8.56 0.72 10.76
C TRP A 109 8.63 0.23 12.19
N PRO A 110 7.52 -0.10 12.85
CA PRO A 110 7.55 -0.76 14.15
C PRO A 110 8.39 -2.03 14.10
N SER A 111 9.20 -2.27 15.14
CA SER A 111 10.04 -3.48 15.24
C SER A 111 9.25 -4.78 15.19
N SER A 112 7.96 -4.74 15.52
CA SER A 112 7.04 -5.85 15.37
C SER A 112 6.88 -6.33 13.92
N VAL A 113 7.02 -5.42 12.95
CA VAL A 113 6.93 -5.75 11.53
C VAL A 113 8.07 -6.70 11.12
N ASP A 114 9.27 -6.54 11.69
CA ASP A 114 10.42 -7.41 11.40
C ASP A 114 10.18 -8.88 11.78
N LYS A 115 9.31 -9.16 12.75
CA LYS A 115 8.93 -10.54 13.10
C LYS A 115 8.11 -11.23 12.01
N ILE A 116 7.40 -10.45 11.19
CA ILE A 116 6.59 -10.97 10.09
C ILE A 116 7.42 -11.08 8.82
N PHE A 117 8.24 -10.06 8.49
CA PHE A 117 9.17 -10.13 7.35
C PHE A 117 10.51 -9.43 7.65
N PRO A 118 11.45 -10.20 8.24
CA PRO A 118 12.69 -9.68 8.83
C PRO A 118 13.61 -8.93 7.87
N SER A 119 13.69 -9.36 6.63
CA SER A 119 14.59 -8.76 5.63
C SER A 119 13.85 -7.90 4.61
N SER A 120 12.66 -7.39 4.93
CA SER A 120 11.88 -6.58 4.00
C SER A 120 12.62 -5.30 3.60
N THR A 121 12.37 -4.84 2.39
CA THR A 121 12.90 -3.57 1.89
C THR A 121 12.41 -2.36 2.67
N GLN A 122 11.35 -2.54 3.45
CA GLN A 122 10.72 -1.50 4.24
C GLN A 122 11.44 -1.27 5.57
N THR A 123 11.90 -2.35 6.19
CA THR A 123 12.60 -2.33 7.48
C THR A 123 14.12 -2.35 7.33
N SER A 124 14.61 -2.68 6.14
CA SER A 124 16.04 -2.80 5.89
C SER A 124 16.78 -1.45 6.00
N SER A 125 18.05 -1.54 6.34
CA SER A 125 18.96 -0.40 6.40
C SER A 125 18.98 0.36 5.07
N LYS A 126 19.52 1.60 5.09
CA LYS A 126 19.76 2.42 3.89
C LYS A 126 20.47 1.63 2.79
N GLU A 127 21.46 0.81 3.15
CA GLU A 127 22.27 0.05 2.20
C GLU A 127 21.47 -1.08 1.57
N GLU A 128 20.70 -1.84 2.35
CA GLU A 128 19.84 -2.91 1.83
C GLU A 128 18.73 -2.37 0.92
N ALA A 129 18.10 -1.27 1.29
CA ALA A 129 17.10 -0.61 0.46
C ALA A 129 17.71 -0.10 -0.85
N LYS A 130 18.95 0.40 -0.83
CA LYS A 130 19.67 0.83 -2.03
C LYS A 130 20.02 -0.34 -2.94
N LYS A 131 20.46 -1.48 -2.37
CA LYS A 131 20.72 -2.71 -3.12
C LYS A 131 19.45 -3.20 -3.82
N MET A 132 18.34 -3.29 -3.09
CA MET A 132 17.06 -3.70 -3.69
C MET A 132 16.59 -2.78 -4.81
N ARG A 133 16.74 -1.47 -4.63
CA ARG A 133 16.40 -0.48 -5.66
C ARG A 133 17.30 -0.55 -6.89
N LYS A 134 18.50 -1.11 -6.78
CA LYS A 134 19.37 -1.40 -7.94
C LYS A 134 18.92 -2.68 -8.69
N LEU A 135 18.31 -3.65 -8.00
CA LEU A 135 17.82 -4.90 -8.60
C LEU A 135 16.48 -4.73 -9.33
N LEU A 136 15.53 -4.03 -8.70
CA LEU A 136 14.18 -3.86 -9.21
C LEU A 136 14.08 -3.16 -10.58
N PRO A 137 14.91 -2.16 -10.95
CA PRO A 137 14.79 -1.50 -12.24
C PRO A 137 14.84 -2.42 -13.44
N ASN A 138 15.54 -3.53 -13.38
CA ASN A 138 15.61 -4.47 -14.50
C ASN A 138 14.25 -5.11 -14.84
N PHE A 139 13.30 -5.13 -13.86
CA PHE A 139 11.92 -5.59 -14.00
C PHE A 139 10.91 -4.48 -14.15
N LEU A 140 11.24 -3.30 -13.62
CA LEU A 140 10.35 -2.14 -13.59
C LEU A 140 10.77 -1.07 -14.60
N LYS A 141 11.77 -1.35 -15.44
CA LYS A 141 12.12 -0.52 -16.59
C LYS A 141 11.00 -0.55 -17.62
N PRO A 142 10.81 0.53 -18.39
CA PRO A 142 9.79 0.59 -19.43
C PRO A 142 9.80 -0.62 -20.35
N GLU A 143 10.97 -1.06 -20.81
CA GLU A 143 11.11 -2.18 -21.75
C GLU A 143 10.67 -3.53 -21.15
N ALA A 144 10.86 -3.74 -19.85
CA ALA A 144 10.37 -4.92 -19.14
C ALA A 144 8.85 -4.84 -18.95
N LEU A 145 8.35 -3.66 -18.55
CA LEU A 145 6.93 -3.43 -18.35
C LEU A 145 6.13 -3.59 -19.64
N HIS A 146 6.66 -3.14 -20.78
CA HIS A 146 6.01 -3.35 -22.08
C HIS A 146 5.73 -4.83 -22.38
N ARG A 147 6.69 -5.72 -22.03
CA ARG A 147 6.54 -7.16 -22.22
C ARG A 147 5.51 -7.79 -21.29
N TYR A 148 5.23 -7.17 -20.14
CA TYR A 148 4.24 -7.69 -19.18
C TYR A 148 2.80 -7.36 -19.57
N ILE A 149 2.55 -6.34 -20.40
CA ILE A 149 1.19 -5.93 -20.75
C ILE A 149 0.36 -7.06 -21.38
N PRO A 150 0.85 -7.80 -22.39
CA PRO A 150 0.10 -8.92 -22.92
C PRO A 150 -0.14 -10.05 -21.88
N ILE A 151 0.80 -10.26 -20.96
CA ILE A 151 0.66 -11.23 -19.89
C ILE A 151 -0.42 -10.76 -18.91
N MET A 152 -0.39 -9.48 -18.51
CA MET A 152 -1.40 -8.87 -17.63
C MET A 152 -2.79 -8.97 -18.25
N ASP A 153 -2.92 -8.68 -19.53
CA ASP A 153 -4.19 -8.73 -20.26
C ASP A 153 -4.72 -10.17 -20.38
N SER A 154 -3.86 -11.14 -20.72
CA SER A 154 -4.23 -12.56 -20.74
C SER A 154 -4.74 -13.06 -19.38
N ILE A 155 -4.10 -12.64 -18.27
CA ILE A 155 -4.54 -12.99 -16.92
C ILE A 155 -5.88 -12.29 -16.61
N ALA A 156 -6.02 -11.02 -16.96
CA ALA A 156 -7.27 -10.28 -16.76
C ALA A 156 -8.44 -10.92 -17.53
N ILE A 157 -8.21 -11.33 -18.77
CA ILE A 157 -9.23 -12.05 -19.57
C ILE A 157 -9.66 -13.32 -18.85
N ARG A 158 -8.72 -14.19 -18.49
CA ARG A 158 -9.03 -15.46 -17.76
C ARG A 158 -9.72 -15.20 -16.42
N HIS A 159 -9.33 -14.13 -15.72
CA HIS A 159 -9.95 -13.74 -14.45
C HIS A 159 -11.40 -13.28 -14.67
N MET A 160 -11.69 -12.51 -15.73
CA MET A 160 -13.07 -12.11 -16.06
C MET A 160 -13.92 -13.33 -16.43
N GLU A 161 -13.38 -14.23 -17.25
CA GLU A 161 -14.09 -15.47 -17.68
C GLU A 161 -14.42 -16.39 -16.49
N SER A 162 -13.50 -16.56 -15.56
CA SER A 162 -13.70 -17.47 -14.41
C SER A 162 -14.44 -16.84 -13.24
N GLY A 163 -14.24 -15.54 -13.00
CA GLY A 163 -14.71 -14.84 -11.81
C GLY A 163 -15.97 -13.99 -11.98
N TRP A 164 -16.22 -13.46 -13.20
CA TRP A 164 -17.26 -12.46 -13.46
C TRP A 164 -18.31 -12.92 -14.45
N GLU A 165 -17.90 -13.52 -15.59
CA GLU A 165 -18.83 -13.93 -16.63
C GLU A 165 -19.84 -14.99 -16.14
N GLY A 166 -21.08 -14.90 -16.61
CA GLY A 166 -22.17 -15.79 -16.22
C GLY A 166 -22.72 -15.57 -14.82
N LYS A 167 -22.28 -14.54 -14.11
CA LYS A 167 -22.78 -14.18 -12.78
C LYS A 167 -23.64 -12.92 -12.82
N ASP A 168 -24.77 -12.94 -12.09
CA ASP A 168 -25.64 -11.77 -11.92
C ASP A 168 -25.08 -10.77 -10.91
N LYS A 169 -24.29 -11.29 -9.93
CA LYS A 169 -23.69 -10.51 -8.84
C LYS A 169 -22.31 -11.04 -8.47
N VAL A 170 -21.43 -10.11 -8.06
CA VAL A 170 -20.09 -10.44 -7.57
C VAL A 170 -19.70 -9.53 -6.40
N GLU A 171 -18.76 -9.99 -5.58
CA GLU A 171 -18.07 -9.17 -4.60
C GLU A 171 -16.73 -8.72 -5.20
N VAL A 172 -16.58 -7.43 -5.40
CA VAL A 172 -15.46 -6.86 -6.20
C VAL A 172 -14.13 -6.98 -5.47
N PHE A 173 -14.07 -6.70 -4.17
CA PHE A 173 -12.80 -6.68 -3.43
C PHE A 173 -12.10 -8.05 -3.39
N PRO A 174 -12.77 -9.16 -3.06
CA PRO A 174 -12.17 -10.49 -3.16
C PRO A 174 -11.68 -10.83 -4.56
N LEU A 175 -12.44 -10.47 -5.59
CA LEU A 175 -12.05 -10.71 -6.98
C LEU A 175 -10.86 -9.85 -7.40
N ALA A 176 -10.82 -8.57 -7.01
CA ALA A 176 -9.68 -7.70 -7.26
C ALA A 176 -8.41 -8.23 -6.55
N LYS A 177 -8.52 -8.72 -5.32
CA LYS A 177 -7.41 -9.39 -4.61
C LYS A 177 -6.91 -10.62 -5.37
N ASN A 178 -7.81 -11.44 -5.86
CA ASN A 178 -7.49 -12.62 -6.64
C ASN A 178 -6.72 -12.27 -7.93
N TYR A 179 -7.22 -11.27 -8.66
CA TYR A 179 -6.58 -10.78 -9.89
C TYR A 179 -5.15 -10.31 -9.64
N THR A 180 -4.99 -9.39 -8.70
CA THR A 180 -3.69 -8.76 -8.43
C THR A 180 -2.69 -9.74 -7.82
N PHE A 181 -3.16 -10.69 -7.01
CA PHE A 181 -2.32 -11.74 -6.46
C PHE A 181 -1.86 -12.75 -7.52
N TRP A 182 -2.77 -13.18 -8.40
CA TRP A 182 -2.43 -14.06 -9.52
C TRP A 182 -1.38 -13.41 -10.43
N LEU A 183 -1.59 -12.14 -10.74
CA LEU A 183 -0.66 -11.37 -11.55
C LEU A 183 0.73 -11.28 -10.90
N ALA A 184 0.78 -10.98 -9.59
CA ALA A 184 2.04 -10.95 -8.84
C ALA A 184 2.74 -12.32 -8.82
N CYS A 185 2.02 -13.41 -8.60
CA CYS A 185 2.56 -14.76 -8.66
C CYS A 185 3.15 -15.10 -10.04
N ARG A 186 2.45 -14.71 -11.10
CA ARG A 186 2.92 -14.93 -12.48
C ARG A 186 4.18 -14.14 -12.80
N LEU A 187 4.20 -12.85 -12.51
CA LEU A 187 5.30 -11.97 -12.91
C LEU A 187 6.50 -12.06 -11.97
N PHE A 188 6.29 -12.38 -10.70
CA PHE A 188 7.39 -12.44 -9.73
C PHE A 188 7.99 -13.85 -9.62
N LEU A 189 7.19 -14.89 -9.82
CA LEU A 189 7.54 -16.28 -9.55
C LEU A 189 7.30 -17.23 -10.73
N SER A 190 6.65 -16.80 -11.81
CA SER A 190 6.16 -17.66 -12.90
C SER A 190 5.25 -18.80 -12.39
N VAL A 191 4.46 -18.55 -11.35
CA VAL A 191 3.44 -19.49 -10.84
C VAL A 191 2.11 -19.15 -11.48
N GLU A 192 1.54 -20.10 -12.25
CA GLU A 192 0.31 -19.89 -13.03
C GLU A 192 -0.84 -20.82 -12.61
N ASP A 193 -0.56 -21.96 -11.98
CA ASP A 193 -1.58 -22.90 -11.56
C ASP A 193 -2.57 -22.25 -10.56
N PRO A 194 -3.87 -22.12 -10.89
CA PRO A 194 -4.82 -21.43 -10.05
C PRO A 194 -5.00 -22.07 -8.67
N ALA A 195 -4.87 -23.41 -8.57
CA ALA A 195 -4.99 -24.10 -7.28
C ALA A 195 -3.79 -23.79 -6.38
N HIS A 196 -2.59 -23.74 -6.95
CA HIS A 196 -1.38 -23.33 -6.23
C HIS A 196 -1.46 -21.85 -5.80
N VAL A 197 -1.90 -20.96 -6.70
CA VAL A 197 -2.09 -19.53 -6.40
C VAL A 197 -3.10 -19.34 -5.28
N ALA A 198 -4.24 -20.00 -5.30
CA ALA A 198 -5.28 -19.91 -4.28
C ALA A 198 -4.75 -20.34 -2.90
N LYS A 199 -4.12 -21.52 -2.82
CA LYS A 199 -3.47 -22.01 -1.59
C LYS A 199 -2.39 -21.07 -1.07
N PHE A 200 -1.64 -20.43 -1.96
CA PHE A 200 -0.57 -19.52 -1.61
C PHE A 200 -1.09 -18.16 -1.14
N SER A 201 -2.27 -17.71 -1.62
CA SER A 201 -2.89 -16.44 -1.24
C SER A 201 -3.52 -16.44 0.16
N GLU A 202 -4.00 -17.59 0.63
CA GLU A 202 -4.75 -17.71 1.90
C GLU A 202 -4.00 -17.11 3.11
N PRO A 203 -2.69 -17.41 3.34
CA PRO A 203 -1.94 -16.87 4.47
C PRO A 203 -1.75 -15.34 4.44
N PHE A 204 -1.86 -14.69 3.27
CA PHE A 204 -1.59 -13.25 3.16
C PHE A 204 -2.61 -12.38 3.92
N ASN A 205 -3.84 -12.83 4.09
CA ASN A 205 -4.83 -12.10 4.89
C ASN A 205 -4.39 -12.00 6.37
N ASP A 206 -3.86 -13.08 6.93
CA ASP A 206 -3.32 -13.10 8.30
C ASP A 206 -2.05 -12.26 8.41
N ILE A 207 -1.18 -12.29 7.40
CA ILE A 207 0.04 -11.47 7.35
C ILE A 207 -0.35 -9.99 7.37
N ALA A 208 -1.26 -9.55 6.51
CA ALA A 208 -1.72 -8.16 6.45
C ALA A 208 -2.35 -7.71 7.79
N ALA A 209 -3.23 -8.53 8.37
CA ALA A 209 -3.83 -8.26 9.67
C ALA A 209 -2.79 -8.21 10.80
N GLY A 210 -1.74 -9.05 10.73
CA GLY A 210 -0.67 -9.11 11.71
C GLY A 210 0.21 -7.85 11.72
N ILE A 211 0.53 -7.31 10.54
CA ILE A 211 1.39 -6.11 10.37
C ILE A 211 0.84 -4.90 11.12
N ILE A 212 -0.47 -4.73 11.10
CA ILE A 212 -1.17 -3.55 11.64
C ILE A 212 -1.79 -3.79 13.02
N SER A 213 -1.65 -5.00 13.56
CA SER A 213 -2.20 -5.35 14.87
C SER A 213 -1.27 -4.92 16.02
N MET A 214 -1.81 -4.91 17.23
CA MET A 214 -0.96 -4.80 18.43
C MET A 214 0.01 -5.99 18.46
N PRO A 215 1.32 -5.75 18.75
CA PRO A 215 2.35 -6.79 18.68
C PRO A 215 2.32 -7.74 19.89
N ILE A 216 1.16 -8.34 20.15
CA ILE A 216 0.95 -9.31 21.22
C ILE A 216 1.08 -10.71 20.62
N ASP A 217 2.19 -11.39 20.93
CA ASP A 217 2.49 -12.73 20.42
C ASP A 217 1.91 -13.81 21.33
N LEU A 218 0.58 -13.92 21.36
CA LEU A 218 -0.15 -14.97 22.07
C LEU A 218 -0.99 -15.77 21.06
N PRO A 219 -1.19 -17.09 21.30
CA PRO A 219 -2.02 -17.91 20.43
C PRO A 219 -3.40 -17.29 20.15
N GLY A 220 -3.79 -17.20 18.87
CA GLY A 220 -5.07 -16.65 18.43
C GLY A 220 -5.07 -15.14 18.17
N THR A 221 -4.04 -14.39 18.58
CA THR A 221 -3.95 -12.96 18.22
C THR A 221 -3.63 -12.78 16.74
N PRO A 222 -4.06 -11.67 16.10
CA PRO A 222 -3.73 -11.39 14.70
C PRO A 222 -2.21 -11.37 14.46
N PHE A 223 -1.43 -10.82 15.40
CA PHE A 223 0.02 -10.77 15.29
C PHE A 223 0.66 -12.17 15.27
N ASN A 224 0.24 -13.07 16.18
CA ASN A 224 0.74 -14.45 16.21
C ASN A 224 0.34 -15.22 14.94
N ARG A 225 -0.91 -15.04 14.44
CA ARG A 225 -1.33 -15.62 13.16
C ARG A 225 -0.47 -15.09 12.01
N GLY A 226 -0.23 -13.79 11.95
CA GLY A 226 0.62 -13.16 10.93
C GLY A 226 2.04 -13.75 10.90
N ILE A 227 2.67 -13.98 12.06
CA ILE A 227 3.99 -14.63 12.16
C ILE A 227 3.93 -16.07 11.62
N LYS A 228 2.92 -16.86 12.03
CA LYS A 228 2.76 -18.25 11.57
C LYS A 228 2.53 -18.31 10.07
N SER A 229 1.64 -17.51 9.54
CA SER A 229 1.31 -17.43 8.11
C SER A 229 2.51 -16.98 7.29
N SER A 230 3.30 -16.02 7.77
CA SER A 230 4.56 -15.59 7.15
C SER A 230 5.58 -16.74 7.06
N ASN A 231 5.69 -17.58 8.09
CA ASN A 231 6.58 -18.74 8.06
C ASN A 231 6.09 -19.81 7.06
N VAL A 232 4.78 -20.01 6.93
CA VAL A 232 4.20 -20.91 5.90
C VAL A 232 4.56 -20.42 4.50
N VAL A 233 4.34 -19.12 4.20
CA VAL A 233 4.69 -18.54 2.91
C VAL A 233 6.19 -18.64 2.61
N ARG A 234 7.05 -18.36 3.59
CA ARG A 234 8.51 -18.50 3.41
C ARG A 234 8.93 -19.92 3.09
N LYS A 235 8.29 -20.91 3.73
CA LYS A 235 8.57 -22.33 3.44
C LYS A 235 8.23 -22.67 1.98
N GLU A 236 7.08 -22.20 1.51
CA GLU A 236 6.66 -22.39 0.11
C GLU A 236 7.59 -21.65 -0.87
N LEU A 237 7.91 -20.39 -0.59
CA LEU A 237 8.86 -19.62 -1.40
C LEU A 237 10.21 -20.32 -1.51
N ARG A 238 10.73 -20.90 -0.42
CA ARG A 238 11.99 -21.64 -0.46
C ARG A 238 11.90 -22.89 -1.33
N ALA A 239 10.76 -23.57 -1.37
CA ALA A 239 10.54 -24.69 -2.29
C ALA A 239 10.57 -24.24 -3.75
N ILE A 240 9.86 -23.15 -4.07
CA ILE A 240 9.87 -22.53 -5.40
C ILE A 240 11.30 -22.08 -5.80
N ILE A 241 12.04 -21.46 -4.87
CA ILE A 241 13.43 -21.01 -5.10
C ILE A 241 14.34 -22.18 -5.43
N LYS A 242 14.25 -23.28 -4.67
CA LYS A 242 15.06 -24.48 -4.93
C LYS A 242 14.77 -25.10 -6.29
N GLN A 243 13.48 -25.23 -6.63
CA GLN A 243 13.08 -25.75 -7.95
C GLN A 243 13.60 -24.83 -9.07
N ARG A 244 13.45 -23.50 -8.91
CA ARG A 244 13.93 -22.55 -9.92
C ARG A 244 15.44 -22.62 -10.15
N LYS A 245 16.24 -22.87 -9.11
CA LYS A 245 17.69 -23.08 -9.25
C LYS A 245 17.99 -24.29 -10.13
N LEU A 246 17.26 -25.39 -9.94
CA LEU A 246 17.40 -26.58 -10.78
C LEU A 246 16.98 -26.28 -12.22
N ASP A 247 15.84 -25.64 -12.42
CA ASP A 247 15.34 -25.32 -13.74
C ASP A 247 16.27 -24.37 -14.51
N LEU A 248 16.92 -23.42 -13.82
CA LEU A 248 17.93 -22.55 -14.43
C LEU A 248 19.20 -23.32 -14.79
N ALA A 249 19.66 -24.26 -13.94
CA ALA A 249 20.82 -25.09 -14.21
C ALA A 249 20.60 -26.05 -15.39
N ASP A 250 19.36 -26.57 -15.49
CA ASP A 250 18.95 -27.46 -16.57
C ASP A 250 18.56 -26.73 -17.89
N GLY A 251 18.60 -25.39 -17.91
CA GLY A 251 18.14 -24.58 -19.06
C GLY A 251 16.63 -24.59 -19.30
N LYS A 252 15.84 -25.10 -18.35
CA LYS A 252 14.35 -25.12 -18.39
C LYS A 252 13.73 -23.79 -18.05
N ALA A 253 14.45 -22.90 -17.35
CA ALA A 253 14.03 -21.57 -16.97
C ALA A 253 14.93 -20.49 -17.60
N SER A 254 14.32 -19.37 -18.01
CA SER A 254 15.07 -18.23 -18.54
C SER A 254 15.54 -17.30 -17.42
N PRO A 255 16.76 -16.72 -17.51
CA PRO A 255 17.25 -15.70 -16.58
C PRO A 255 16.34 -14.47 -16.43
N THR A 256 15.55 -14.16 -17.44
CA THR A 256 14.74 -12.94 -17.52
C THR A 256 13.23 -13.19 -17.45
N GLN A 257 12.80 -14.42 -17.13
CA GLN A 257 11.37 -14.74 -17.15
C GLN A 257 10.56 -14.13 -16.00
N ASP A 258 11.20 -13.91 -14.83
CA ASP A 258 10.58 -13.32 -13.64
C ASP A 258 11.62 -12.71 -12.68
N ILE A 259 11.12 -12.03 -11.65
CA ILE A 259 11.97 -11.39 -10.63
C ILE A 259 12.81 -12.42 -9.88
N LEU A 260 12.24 -13.57 -9.55
CA LEU A 260 12.95 -14.65 -8.83
C LEU A 260 14.18 -15.13 -9.60
N SER A 261 14.02 -15.45 -10.89
CA SER A 261 15.13 -15.90 -11.75
C SER A 261 16.26 -14.88 -11.79
N HIS A 262 15.91 -13.61 -11.90
CA HIS A 262 16.91 -12.54 -11.87
C HIS A 262 17.64 -12.44 -10.52
N MET A 263 16.90 -12.47 -9.39
CA MET A 263 17.50 -12.40 -8.06
C MET A 263 18.49 -13.55 -7.83
N LEU A 264 18.18 -14.73 -8.34
CA LEU A 264 19.03 -15.92 -8.21
C LEU A 264 20.36 -15.78 -8.96
N LEU A 265 20.37 -15.06 -10.08
CA LEU A 265 21.54 -14.89 -10.94
C LEU A 265 22.31 -13.59 -10.70
N THR A 266 21.77 -12.69 -9.86
CA THR A 266 22.44 -11.42 -9.56
C THR A 266 23.38 -11.59 -8.37
N CYS A 267 24.66 -11.28 -8.59
CA CYS A 267 25.65 -11.16 -7.51
C CYS A 267 25.73 -9.70 -7.00
N THR A 268 26.09 -9.56 -5.74
CA THR A 268 26.42 -8.27 -5.13
C THR A 268 27.75 -7.72 -5.64
N GLU A 269 28.06 -6.45 -5.31
CA GLU A 269 29.35 -5.82 -5.68
C GLU A 269 30.55 -6.63 -5.13
N ASP A 270 30.36 -7.37 -4.05
CA ASP A 270 31.36 -8.26 -3.43
C ASP A 270 31.42 -9.67 -4.07
N GLY A 271 30.75 -9.89 -5.20
CA GLY A 271 30.71 -11.18 -5.90
C GLY A 271 29.89 -12.28 -5.21
N LYS A 272 29.10 -11.96 -4.18
CA LYS A 272 28.28 -12.93 -3.45
C LYS A 272 26.84 -12.94 -3.98
N PHE A 273 26.24 -14.12 -4.08
CA PHE A 273 24.83 -14.29 -4.36
C PHE A 273 24.00 -14.12 -3.08
N MET A 274 22.75 -13.69 -3.24
CA MET A 274 21.81 -13.62 -2.12
C MET A 274 21.49 -15.01 -1.57
N SER A 275 21.28 -15.11 -0.26
CA SER A 275 20.83 -16.37 0.35
C SER A 275 19.37 -16.66 -0.05
N GLU A 276 18.97 -17.94 -0.03
CA GLU A 276 17.57 -18.34 -0.31
C GLU A 276 16.58 -17.68 0.67
N MET A 277 17.00 -17.45 1.90
CA MET A 277 16.16 -16.78 2.90
C MET A 277 15.97 -15.30 2.56
N ASP A 278 17.05 -14.60 2.20
CA ASP A 278 16.97 -13.19 1.80
C ASP A 278 16.10 -13.00 0.55
N ILE A 279 16.22 -13.92 -0.43
CA ILE A 279 15.36 -13.90 -1.61
C ILE A 279 13.91 -14.14 -1.22
N ALA A 280 13.62 -15.14 -0.37
CA ALA A 280 12.27 -15.43 0.09
C ALA A 280 11.63 -14.24 0.82
N ASP A 281 12.37 -13.60 1.72
CA ASP A 281 11.88 -12.41 2.44
C ASP A 281 11.66 -11.21 1.52
N LYS A 282 12.52 -11.01 0.52
CA LYS A 282 12.34 -9.94 -0.48
C LYS A 282 11.14 -10.20 -1.38
N ILE A 283 10.95 -11.43 -1.85
CA ILE A 283 9.77 -11.81 -2.65
C ILE A 283 8.48 -11.68 -1.83
N LEU A 284 8.49 -12.12 -0.56
CA LEU A 284 7.36 -11.92 0.34
C LEU A 284 6.97 -10.45 0.44
N GLY A 285 7.96 -9.57 0.64
CA GLY A 285 7.72 -8.12 0.69
C GLY A 285 7.16 -7.55 -0.62
N LEU A 286 7.65 -8.03 -1.77
CA LEU A 286 7.14 -7.63 -3.10
C LEU A 286 5.70 -8.12 -3.33
N LEU A 287 5.38 -9.36 -2.92
CA LEU A 287 4.02 -9.89 -3.02
C LEU A 287 3.05 -9.06 -2.18
N ILE A 288 3.39 -8.75 -0.91
CA ILE A 288 2.53 -7.90 -0.05
C ILE A 288 2.35 -6.52 -0.68
N GLY A 289 3.43 -5.88 -1.10
CA GLY A 289 3.38 -4.52 -1.67
C GLY A 289 2.67 -4.44 -3.01
N GLY A 290 2.76 -5.48 -3.83
CA GLY A 290 2.29 -5.48 -5.22
C GLY A 290 0.82 -5.85 -5.40
N HIS A 291 0.20 -6.62 -4.49
CA HIS A 291 -1.18 -7.05 -4.72
C HIS A 291 -2.21 -6.30 -3.86
N ASP A 292 -2.00 -6.18 -2.56
CA ASP A 292 -3.02 -5.59 -1.67
C ASP A 292 -3.35 -4.13 -2.03
N THR A 293 -2.33 -3.33 -2.32
CA THR A 293 -2.51 -1.90 -2.66
C THR A 293 -3.22 -1.70 -3.99
N ALA A 294 -2.86 -2.49 -5.00
CA ALA A 294 -3.49 -2.45 -6.31
C ALA A 294 -4.94 -2.96 -6.27
N SER A 295 -5.22 -4.02 -5.48
CA SER A 295 -6.58 -4.53 -5.31
C SER A 295 -7.54 -3.50 -4.73
N ALA A 296 -7.07 -2.72 -3.74
CA ALA A 296 -7.84 -1.60 -3.21
C ALA A 296 -8.13 -0.58 -4.32
N SER A 297 -7.13 -0.18 -5.10
CA SER A 297 -7.31 0.77 -6.21
C SER A 297 -8.32 0.26 -7.25
N CYS A 298 -8.20 -0.99 -7.70
CA CYS A 298 -9.14 -1.63 -8.63
C CYS A 298 -10.58 -1.64 -8.07
N THR A 299 -10.73 -1.96 -6.78
CA THR A 299 -12.02 -1.99 -6.11
C THR A 299 -12.67 -0.61 -6.06
N PHE A 300 -11.90 0.42 -5.71
CA PHE A 300 -12.43 1.78 -5.66
C PHE A 300 -12.66 2.39 -7.04
N VAL A 301 -11.95 1.96 -8.08
CA VAL A 301 -12.32 2.27 -9.48
C VAL A 301 -13.73 1.76 -9.77
N VAL A 302 -14.02 0.49 -9.48
CA VAL A 302 -15.37 -0.07 -9.70
C VAL A 302 -16.42 0.66 -8.87
N LYS A 303 -16.12 1.01 -7.60
CA LYS A 303 -17.03 1.78 -6.73
C LYS A 303 -17.38 3.13 -7.33
N PHE A 304 -16.39 3.94 -7.67
CA PHE A 304 -16.63 5.30 -8.19
C PHE A 304 -17.27 5.30 -9.56
N LEU A 305 -16.94 4.35 -10.43
CA LEU A 305 -17.60 4.20 -11.73
C LEU A 305 -19.08 3.79 -11.59
N ALA A 306 -19.44 3.04 -10.55
CA ALA A 306 -20.85 2.75 -10.25
C ALA A 306 -21.62 3.98 -9.75
N GLU A 307 -20.95 4.85 -9.00
CA GLU A 307 -21.55 6.05 -8.39
C GLU A 307 -21.65 7.24 -9.37
N LEU A 308 -20.84 7.24 -10.41
CA LEU A 308 -20.65 8.37 -11.34
C LEU A 308 -20.84 7.93 -12.80
N PRO A 309 -22.10 7.76 -13.26
CA PRO A 309 -22.39 7.25 -14.60
C PRO A 309 -21.72 8.03 -15.73
N HIS A 310 -21.59 9.36 -15.61
CA HIS A 310 -20.94 10.20 -16.63
C HIS A 310 -19.43 9.92 -16.72
N ILE A 311 -18.77 9.59 -15.61
CA ILE A 311 -17.35 9.17 -15.58
C ILE A 311 -17.22 7.78 -16.20
N TYR A 312 -18.14 6.86 -15.83
CA TYR A 312 -18.19 5.52 -16.43
C TYR A 312 -18.29 5.60 -17.96
N GLU A 313 -19.20 6.41 -18.51
CA GLU A 313 -19.38 6.57 -19.96
C GLU A 313 -18.12 7.11 -20.65
N GLY A 314 -17.40 8.05 -20.02
CA GLY A 314 -16.11 8.55 -20.53
C GLY A 314 -15.05 7.45 -20.60
N VAL A 315 -14.91 6.64 -19.53
CA VAL A 315 -14.00 5.49 -19.50
C VAL A 315 -14.43 4.45 -20.53
N TYR A 316 -15.71 4.08 -20.56
CA TYR A 316 -16.25 3.12 -21.52
C TYR A 316 -15.94 3.49 -22.96
N LYS A 317 -16.18 4.76 -23.33
CA LYS A 317 -15.88 5.28 -24.67
C LYS A 317 -14.41 5.09 -25.03
N GLU A 318 -13.48 5.54 -24.16
CA GLU A 318 -12.04 5.39 -24.39
C GLU A 318 -11.65 3.91 -24.54
N GLN A 319 -12.16 3.04 -23.66
CA GLN A 319 -11.82 1.62 -23.67
C GLN A 319 -12.40 0.89 -24.90
N MET A 320 -13.60 1.27 -25.37
CA MET A 320 -14.18 0.70 -26.58
C MET A 320 -13.49 1.18 -27.84
N GLU A 321 -13.04 2.44 -27.92
CA GLU A 321 -12.22 2.93 -29.05
C GLU A 321 -10.94 2.09 -29.18
N ILE A 322 -10.27 1.77 -28.06
CA ILE A 322 -9.09 0.89 -28.04
C ILE A 322 -9.46 -0.54 -28.47
N ALA A 323 -10.50 -1.12 -27.87
CA ALA A 323 -10.93 -2.47 -28.21
C ALA A 323 -11.31 -2.64 -29.68
N ASN A 324 -12.02 -1.68 -30.25
CA ASN A 324 -12.45 -1.68 -31.66
C ASN A 324 -11.29 -1.46 -32.63
N SER A 325 -10.16 -0.91 -32.19
CA SER A 325 -8.95 -0.76 -33.02
C SER A 325 -8.13 -2.04 -33.15
N LYS A 326 -8.49 -3.10 -32.40
CA LYS A 326 -7.76 -4.37 -32.35
C LYS A 326 -8.45 -5.49 -33.13
N LYS A 327 -7.65 -6.44 -33.58
CA LYS A 327 -8.17 -7.68 -34.19
C LYS A 327 -8.72 -8.61 -33.09
N ALA A 328 -9.60 -9.50 -33.47
CA ALA A 328 -10.12 -10.51 -32.56
C ALA A 328 -8.98 -11.33 -31.94
N GLY A 329 -8.97 -11.42 -30.60
CA GLY A 329 -7.93 -12.15 -29.83
C GLY A 329 -6.58 -11.42 -29.68
N GLU A 330 -6.42 -10.23 -30.24
CA GLU A 330 -5.20 -9.45 -30.06
C GLU A 330 -5.15 -8.84 -28.66
N LEU A 331 -4.06 -9.13 -27.93
CA LEU A 331 -3.84 -8.64 -26.57
C LEU A 331 -3.39 -7.17 -26.56
N LEU A 332 -3.64 -6.49 -25.44
CA LEU A 332 -3.15 -5.13 -25.20
C LEU A 332 -1.63 -5.03 -25.34
N ASN A 333 -1.18 -3.90 -25.84
CA ASN A 333 0.22 -3.55 -25.95
C ASN A 333 0.50 -2.16 -25.33
N TRP A 334 1.74 -1.72 -25.42
CA TRP A 334 2.15 -0.42 -24.86
C TRP A 334 1.45 0.78 -25.50
N GLU A 335 1.23 0.73 -26.80
CA GLU A 335 0.55 1.82 -27.54
C GLU A 335 -0.90 1.96 -27.07
N ASP A 336 -1.57 0.85 -26.78
CA ASP A 336 -2.93 0.85 -26.23
C ASP A 336 -2.96 1.51 -24.84
N ILE A 337 -2.01 1.16 -23.98
CA ILE A 337 -1.88 1.77 -22.64
C ILE A 337 -1.65 3.29 -22.74
N GLN A 338 -0.88 3.74 -23.71
CA GLN A 338 -0.64 5.18 -23.90
C GLN A 338 -1.88 5.96 -24.32
N LYS A 339 -2.87 5.29 -24.93
CA LYS A 339 -4.16 5.89 -25.28
C LYS A 339 -5.10 6.05 -24.07
N MET A 340 -4.92 5.26 -22.99
CA MET A 340 -5.77 5.24 -21.79
C MET A 340 -5.54 6.45 -20.87
N LYS A 341 -5.61 7.66 -21.40
CA LYS A 341 -5.30 8.90 -20.66
C LYS A 341 -6.39 9.25 -19.68
N TYR A 342 -7.64 9.24 -20.15
CA TYR A 342 -8.79 9.55 -19.29
C TYR A 342 -8.97 8.49 -18.19
N SER A 343 -8.87 7.22 -18.52
CA SER A 343 -8.89 6.14 -17.54
C SER A 343 -7.81 6.27 -16.49
N TRP A 344 -6.61 6.72 -16.87
CA TRP A 344 -5.54 6.96 -15.90
C TRP A 344 -5.84 8.16 -14.98
N ASN A 345 -6.40 9.25 -15.52
CA ASN A 345 -6.84 10.38 -14.71
C ASN A 345 -7.93 9.98 -13.71
N VAL A 346 -8.87 9.15 -14.14
CA VAL A 346 -9.90 8.55 -13.25
C VAL A 346 -9.22 7.71 -12.14
N ALA A 347 -8.27 6.85 -12.48
CA ALA A 347 -7.54 6.07 -11.49
C ALA A 347 -6.73 6.93 -10.51
N CYS A 348 -6.14 8.03 -10.99
CA CYS A 348 -5.46 9.01 -10.15
C CYS A 348 -6.42 9.69 -9.17
N GLU A 349 -7.60 10.09 -9.61
CA GLU A 349 -8.61 10.71 -8.76
C GLU A 349 -9.16 9.71 -7.73
N VAL A 350 -9.34 8.45 -8.11
CA VAL A 350 -9.65 7.37 -7.17
C VAL A 350 -8.58 7.29 -6.08
N MET A 351 -7.30 7.25 -6.44
CA MET A 351 -6.20 7.16 -5.46
C MET A 351 -6.02 8.46 -4.65
N ARG A 352 -6.51 9.60 -5.14
CA ARG A 352 -6.57 10.84 -4.34
C ARG A 352 -7.63 10.75 -3.24
N LEU A 353 -8.82 10.28 -3.58
CA LEU A 353 -9.95 10.19 -2.64
C LEU A 353 -9.86 8.96 -1.71
N ALA A 354 -9.33 7.86 -2.22
CA ALA A 354 -9.15 6.61 -1.48
C ALA A 354 -7.70 6.09 -1.65
N PRO A 355 -6.70 6.79 -1.11
CA PRO A 355 -5.31 6.37 -1.25
C PRO A 355 -5.11 5.00 -0.58
N PRO A 356 -4.49 4.03 -1.25
CA PRO A 356 -4.23 2.70 -0.67
C PRO A 356 -3.43 2.77 0.64
N LEU A 357 -2.50 3.73 0.74
CA LEU A 357 -1.80 4.03 1.98
C LEU A 357 -2.08 5.46 2.43
N GLN A 358 -2.50 5.61 3.68
CA GLN A 358 -2.88 6.90 4.27
C GLN A 358 -1.68 7.80 4.56
N GLY A 359 -0.47 7.24 4.57
CA GLY A 359 0.76 7.95 4.89
C GLY A 359 1.91 7.01 5.19
N GLY A 360 2.97 7.54 5.78
CA GLY A 360 4.13 6.71 6.14
C GLY A 360 5.00 7.34 7.20
N PHE A 361 5.76 6.49 7.87
CA PHE A 361 6.62 6.90 8.98
C PHE A 361 8.06 7.13 8.55
N ARG A 362 8.73 8.03 9.26
CA ARG A 362 10.17 8.26 9.25
C ARG A 362 10.66 8.34 10.69
N GLU A 363 11.96 8.23 10.88
CA GLU A 363 12.64 8.47 12.15
C GLU A 363 13.66 9.60 11.97
N ALA A 364 13.73 10.50 12.95
CA ALA A 364 14.72 11.57 13.00
C ALA A 364 16.10 10.99 13.34
N LEU A 365 17.09 11.17 12.45
CA LEU A 365 18.47 10.69 12.63
C LEU A 365 19.29 11.60 13.54
N SER A 366 18.93 12.88 13.63
CA SER A 366 19.54 13.91 14.46
C SER A 366 18.49 14.90 14.92
N ASP A 367 18.83 15.76 15.86
CA ASP A 367 18.01 16.92 16.19
C ASP A 367 18.00 17.89 15.01
N PHE A 368 16.84 18.41 14.66
CA PHE A 368 16.70 19.44 13.62
C PHE A 368 15.52 20.38 13.89
N MET A 369 15.55 21.53 13.20
CA MET A 369 14.46 22.51 13.26
C MET A 369 13.53 22.37 12.05
N TYR A 370 12.20 22.39 12.31
CA TYR A 370 11.18 22.45 11.29
C TYR A 370 10.05 23.43 11.71
N ASN A 371 9.74 24.40 10.87
CA ASN A 371 8.73 25.47 11.15
C ASN A 371 8.89 26.15 12.53
N GLY A 372 10.14 26.40 12.96
CA GLY A 372 10.43 27.02 14.25
C GLY A 372 10.27 26.13 15.47
N PHE A 373 10.08 24.81 15.26
CA PHE A 373 10.02 23.80 16.29
C PHE A 373 11.19 22.84 16.17
N GLN A 374 11.70 22.40 17.32
CA GLN A 374 12.75 21.38 17.38
C GLN A 374 12.14 19.99 17.32
N ILE A 375 12.66 19.16 16.44
CA ILE A 375 12.33 17.73 16.33
C ILE A 375 13.54 16.96 16.87
N PRO A 376 13.40 16.27 18.02
CA PRO A 376 14.51 15.54 18.61
C PRO A 376 14.87 14.27 17.85
N LYS A 377 16.13 13.88 17.88
CA LYS A 377 16.62 12.59 17.39
C LYS A 377 15.80 11.43 17.98
N GLY A 378 15.49 10.44 17.14
CA GLY A 378 14.73 9.25 17.51
C GLY A 378 13.21 9.46 17.53
N TRP A 379 12.70 10.71 17.41
CA TRP A 379 11.27 10.92 17.19
C TRP A 379 10.85 10.36 15.86
N LYS A 380 9.64 9.79 15.82
CA LYS A 380 9.03 9.38 14.57
C LYS A 380 8.37 10.57 13.90
N LEU A 381 8.33 10.54 12.59
CA LEU A 381 7.70 11.56 11.77
C LEU A 381 6.66 10.86 10.92
N TYR A 382 5.50 11.45 10.80
CA TYR A 382 4.42 10.93 9.97
C TYR A 382 4.04 11.95 8.90
N TRP A 383 4.01 11.54 7.65
CA TRP A 383 3.37 12.27 6.57
C TRP A 383 2.04 11.62 6.24
N SER A 384 1.02 12.42 5.94
CA SER A 384 -0.31 11.93 5.58
C SER A 384 -0.67 12.39 4.18
N ALA A 385 -1.08 11.45 3.32
CA ALA A 385 -1.61 11.76 1.99
C ALA A 385 -2.84 12.67 2.12
N ASN A 386 -3.71 12.41 3.08
CA ASN A 386 -4.93 13.19 3.31
C ASN A 386 -4.64 14.66 3.66
N SER A 387 -3.48 14.97 4.27
CA SER A 387 -3.11 16.35 4.61
C SER A 387 -2.94 17.25 3.38
N THR A 388 -2.81 16.67 2.19
CA THR A 388 -2.80 17.38 0.90
C THR A 388 -3.98 16.98 0.03
N HIS A 389 -4.29 15.69 -0.10
CA HIS A 389 -5.35 15.18 -0.98
C HIS A 389 -6.74 15.75 -0.64
N MET A 390 -6.99 15.97 0.65
CA MET A 390 -8.27 16.50 1.16
C MET A 390 -8.16 17.98 1.57
N ASN A 391 -7.05 18.66 1.26
CA ASN A 391 -6.87 20.07 1.56
C ASN A 391 -7.43 20.95 0.40
N PRO A 392 -8.39 21.86 0.68
CA PRO A 392 -8.95 22.76 -0.34
C PRO A 392 -7.91 23.67 -1.02
N GLU A 393 -6.83 24.02 -0.34
CA GLU A 393 -5.73 24.81 -0.92
C GLU A 393 -4.94 24.03 -1.98
N CYS A 394 -4.86 22.69 -1.85
CA CYS A 394 -4.20 21.81 -2.80
C CYS A 394 -5.15 21.35 -3.92
N PHE A 395 -6.39 21.04 -3.53
CA PHE A 395 -7.43 20.51 -4.40
C PHE A 395 -8.75 21.25 -4.08
N PRO A 396 -9.15 22.26 -4.86
CA PRO A 396 -10.44 22.93 -4.67
C PRO A 396 -11.58 21.90 -4.68
N GLU A 397 -12.57 22.09 -3.80
CA GLU A 397 -13.66 21.10 -3.61
C GLU A 397 -13.15 19.66 -3.45
N PRO A 398 -12.31 19.37 -2.42
CA PRO A 398 -11.53 18.14 -2.38
C PRO A 398 -12.36 16.86 -2.28
N LYS A 399 -13.66 16.95 -1.95
CA LYS A 399 -14.57 15.81 -1.90
C LYS A 399 -15.23 15.50 -3.24
N THR A 400 -15.19 16.44 -4.19
CA THR A 400 -15.73 16.27 -5.53
C THR A 400 -14.80 15.42 -6.37
N PHE A 401 -15.34 14.40 -7.04
CA PHE A 401 -14.59 13.54 -7.96
C PHE A 401 -14.41 14.27 -9.29
N ASP A 402 -13.19 14.62 -9.64
CA ASP A 402 -12.87 15.38 -10.84
C ASP A 402 -11.54 14.90 -11.47
N PRO A 403 -11.59 14.03 -12.49
CA PRO A 403 -10.39 13.54 -13.17
C PRO A 403 -9.61 14.63 -13.91
N SER A 404 -10.24 15.76 -14.25
CA SER A 404 -9.57 16.85 -14.99
C SER A 404 -8.42 17.49 -14.21
N ARG A 405 -8.38 17.29 -12.88
CA ARG A 405 -7.26 17.69 -12.02
C ARG A 405 -5.92 17.13 -12.45
N PHE A 406 -5.92 16.06 -13.23
CA PHE A 406 -4.73 15.36 -13.71
C PHE A 406 -4.42 15.65 -15.18
N ASP A 407 -5.18 16.54 -15.83
CA ASP A 407 -4.89 16.98 -17.19
C ASP A 407 -3.64 17.86 -17.24
N GLY A 408 -2.99 17.88 -18.41
CA GLY A 408 -1.83 18.73 -18.66
C GLY A 408 -0.65 18.43 -17.73
N THR A 409 -0.26 19.38 -16.89
CA THR A 409 0.84 19.24 -15.93
C THR A 409 0.45 18.51 -14.65
N GLY A 410 -0.85 18.27 -14.44
CA GLY A 410 -1.40 17.66 -13.24
C GLY A 410 -1.25 18.53 -11.98
N PRO A 411 -1.45 17.94 -10.78
CA PRO A 411 -1.39 18.65 -9.51
C PRO A 411 -0.01 19.21 -9.18
N ALA A 412 0.03 20.27 -8.37
CA ALA A 412 1.28 20.89 -7.91
C ALA A 412 2.21 19.85 -7.22
N PRO A 413 3.53 20.04 -7.31
CA PRO A 413 4.50 19.11 -6.69
C PRO A 413 4.23 18.89 -5.20
N TYR A 414 4.36 17.64 -4.75
CA TYR A 414 4.18 17.21 -3.35
C TYR A 414 2.74 17.28 -2.82
N THR A 415 1.75 17.65 -3.63
CA THR A 415 0.33 17.66 -3.22
C THR A 415 -0.36 16.33 -3.47
N TYR A 416 -0.06 15.66 -4.60
CA TYR A 416 -0.56 14.32 -4.95
C TYR A 416 0.52 13.26 -4.69
N VAL A 417 0.34 12.47 -3.63
CA VAL A 417 1.40 11.59 -3.12
C VAL A 417 0.94 10.15 -2.80
N PRO A 418 0.07 9.51 -3.61
CA PRO A 418 -0.40 8.14 -3.32
C PRO A 418 0.74 7.11 -3.36
N PHE A 419 1.81 7.41 -4.09
CA PHE A 419 3.03 6.60 -4.19
C PHE A 419 4.18 7.12 -3.32
N GLY A 420 3.91 8.08 -2.41
CA GLY A 420 4.94 8.78 -1.66
C GLY A 420 5.82 9.66 -2.55
N GLY A 421 7.07 9.86 -2.14
CA GLY A 421 8.01 10.71 -2.88
C GLY A 421 9.47 10.53 -2.46
N GLY A 422 10.36 11.23 -3.20
CA GLY A 422 11.80 11.21 -2.94
C GLY A 422 12.45 9.84 -3.16
N PRO A 423 13.60 9.57 -2.51
CA PRO A 423 14.33 8.31 -2.69
C PRO A 423 13.56 7.05 -2.27
N ARG A 424 12.46 7.20 -1.53
CA ARG A 424 11.59 6.09 -1.08
C ARG A 424 10.24 6.05 -1.80
N MET A 425 10.09 6.79 -2.89
CA MET A 425 8.89 6.70 -3.73
C MET A 425 8.67 5.24 -4.16
N CYS A 426 7.41 4.84 -4.28
CA CYS A 426 7.03 3.47 -4.67
C CYS A 426 7.75 3.05 -5.96
N PRO A 427 8.55 1.97 -5.93
CA PRO A 427 9.23 1.50 -7.13
C PRO A 427 8.25 0.86 -8.14
N GLY A 428 7.08 0.39 -7.66
CA GLY A 428 6.05 -0.25 -8.47
C GLY A 428 5.02 0.70 -9.07
N LYS A 429 5.23 2.03 -9.07
CA LYS A 429 4.25 2.99 -9.57
C LYS A 429 3.77 2.69 -11.00
N GLU A 430 4.70 2.44 -11.92
CA GLU A 430 4.34 2.13 -13.32
C GLU A 430 3.72 0.74 -13.46
N TYR A 431 4.20 -0.24 -12.69
CA TYR A 431 3.56 -1.56 -12.61
C TYR A 431 2.10 -1.45 -12.16
N ALA A 432 1.82 -0.72 -11.08
CA ALA A 432 0.47 -0.50 -10.58
C ALA A 432 -0.41 0.26 -11.62
N ARG A 433 0.18 1.22 -12.35
CA ARG A 433 -0.53 1.90 -13.44
C ARG A 433 -1.00 0.92 -14.50
N LEU A 434 -0.12 0.05 -14.97
CA LEU A 434 -0.45 -0.96 -15.97
C LEU A 434 -1.51 -1.94 -15.45
N GLU A 435 -1.33 -2.44 -14.25
CA GLU A 435 -2.24 -3.39 -13.61
C GLU A 435 -3.67 -2.83 -13.48
N ILE A 436 -3.81 -1.59 -13.01
CA ILE A 436 -5.10 -0.91 -12.87
C ILE A 436 -5.73 -0.66 -14.24
N LEU A 437 -4.97 -0.17 -15.21
CA LEU A 437 -5.51 0.14 -16.55
C LEU A 437 -5.94 -1.12 -17.30
N VAL A 438 -5.18 -2.20 -17.22
CA VAL A 438 -5.55 -3.50 -17.82
C VAL A 438 -6.80 -4.07 -17.15
N PHE A 439 -6.93 -3.95 -15.82
CA PHE A 439 -8.15 -4.33 -15.12
C PHE A 439 -9.34 -3.50 -15.59
N MET A 440 -9.21 -2.17 -15.65
CA MET A 440 -10.26 -1.26 -16.10
C MET A 440 -10.71 -1.60 -17.52
N HIS A 441 -9.78 -1.82 -18.45
CA HIS A 441 -10.07 -2.22 -19.82
C HIS A 441 -10.94 -3.48 -19.85
N ASN A 442 -10.54 -4.49 -19.09
CA ASN A 442 -11.21 -5.79 -19.13
C ASN A 442 -12.59 -5.81 -18.46
N VAL A 443 -12.79 -5.06 -17.38
CA VAL A 443 -14.08 -5.01 -16.69
C VAL A 443 -15.07 -4.10 -17.41
N VAL A 444 -14.64 -2.90 -17.82
CA VAL A 444 -15.54 -1.89 -18.41
C VAL A 444 -16.04 -2.30 -19.80
N LYS A 445 -15.21 -2.93 -20.64
CA LYS A 445 -15.65 -3.39 -21.97
C LYS A 445 -16.65 -4.55 -21.92
N ARG A 446 -16.72 -5.27 -20.77
CA ARG A 446 -17.59 -6.44 -20.63
C ARG A 446 -18.89 -6.14 -19.89
N PHE A 447 -18.83 -5.25 -18.89
CA PHE A 447 -19.92 -5.06 -17.95
C PHE A 447 -20.19 -3.59 -17.68
N LYS A 448 -21.46 -3.27 -17.49
CA LYS A 448 -21.96 -2.19 -16.65
C LYS A 448 -22.36 -2.81 -15.31
N TRP A 449 -22.37 -2.03 -14.24
CA TRP A 449 -22.72 -2.55 -12.91
C TRP A 449 -23.35 -1.49 -12.01
N GLU A 450 -24.04 -1.96 -10.98
CA GLU A 450 -24.66 -1.13 -9.95
C GLU A 450 -24.31 -1.68 -8.57
N LYS A 451 -24.07 -0.81 -7.60
CA LYS A 451 -23.86 -1.23 -6.21
C LYS A 451 -25.13 -1.84 -5.64
N MET A 452 -24.99 -2.98 -4.97
CA MET A 452 -26.09 -3.61 -4.26
C MET A 452 -26.30 -3.01 -2.87
N LEU A 453 -25.25 -2.41 -2.29
CA LEU A 453 -25.26 -1.67 -1.02
C LEU A 453 -24.85 -0.22 -1.29
N PRO A 454 -25.81 0.69 -1.55
CA PRO A 454 -25.48 2.09 -1.92
C PRO A 454 -24.63 2.81 -0.86
N ASP A 455 -24.92 2.60 0.42
CA ASP A 455 -24.29 3.25 1.57
C ASP A 455 -23.26 2.35 2.28
N GLU A 456 -22.66 1.40 1.56
CA GLU A 456 -21.65 0.52 2.13
C GLU A 456 -20.48 1.34 2.72
N LYS A 457 -20.17 1.06 3.98
CA LYS A 457 -19.06 1.74 4.66
C LYS A 457 -17.71 1.34 4.11
N VAL A 458 -16.82 2.29 4.05
CA VAL A 458 -15.40 2.07 3.79
C VAL A 458 -14.67 2.12 5.12
N ILE A 459 -13.98 1.04 5.46
CA ILE A 459 -13.12 0.94 6.65
C ILE A 459 -11.68 1.14 6.18
N VAL A 460 -10.91 1.97 6.90
CA VAL A 460 -9.47 2.14 6.63
C VAL A 460 -8.66 1.42 7.71
N ASN A 461 -8.02 0.30 7.31
CA ASN A 461 -7.26 -0.54 8.24
C ASN A 461 -6.20 -1.44 7.54
N PRO A 462 -5.01 -0.99 7.23
CA PRO A 462 -4.53 0.37 7.00
C PRO A 462 -4.98 0.94 5.65
N MET A 463 -5.49 0.08 4.76
CA MET A 463 -6.01 0.42 3.45
C MET A 463 -7.52 0.65 3.50
N PRO A 464 -8.07 1.44 2.59
CA PRO A 464 -9.50 1.53 2.44
C PRO A 464 -10.04 0.19 1.91
N ILE A 465 -11.04 -0.34 2.60
CA ILE A 465 -11.71 -1.62 2.28
C ILE A 465 -13.21 -1.43 2.44
N PRO A 466 -14.03 -1.81 1.45
CA PRO A 466 -15.47 -1.89 1.61
C PRO A 466 -15.84 -2.96 2.65
N GLU A 467 -16.72 -2.65 3.60
CA GLU A 467 -17.05 -3.52 4.75
C GLU A 467 -17.58 -4.89 4.32
N HIS A 468 -18.33 -4.93 3.21
CA HIS A 468 -18.93 -6.15 2.63
C HIS A 468 -18.33 -6.53 1.28
N GLY A 469 -17.13 -6.02 0.94
CA GLY A 469 -16.39 -6.41 -0.25
C GLY A 469 -16.90 -5.79 -1.56
N LEU A 470 -17.75 -4.77 -1.50
CA LEU A 470 -18.38 -4.09 -2.65
C LEU A 470 -19.19 -5.06 -3.51
N PRO A 471 -20.34 -5.56 -3.03
CA PRO A 471 -21.23 -6.37 -3.86
C PRO A 471 -21.88 -5.50 -4.95
N VAL A 472 -21.74 -5.96 -6.20
CA VAL A 472 -22.33 -5.29 -7.38
C VAL A 472 -23.18 -6.26 -8.19
N ARG A 473 -24.23 -5.73 -8.81
CA ARG A 473 -25.01 -6.42 -9.84
C ARG A 473 -24.41 -6.13 -11.19
N LEU A 474 -24.22 -7.15 -12.02
CA LEU A 474 -23.58 -7.06 -13.32
C LEU A 474 -24.62 -7.01 -14.45
N PHE A 475 -24.37 -6.18 -15.44
CA PHE A 475 -25.12 -6.10 -16.70
C PHE A 475 -24.11 -6.27 -17.85
N PRO A 476 -24.03 -7.47 -18.46
CA PRO A 476 -23.14 -7.71 -19.57
C PRO A 476 -23.44 -6.81 -20.76
N HIS A 477 -22.42 -6.25 -21.38
CA HIS A 477 -22.60 -5.59 -22.67
C HIS A 477 -22.90 -6.60 -23.77
N PRO A 478 -23.70 -6.24 -24.77
CA PRO A 478 -23.90 -7.11 -25.93
C PRO A 478 -22.52 -7.45 -26.54
N ARG A 479 -22.25 -8.75 -26.72
CA ARG A 479 -21.03 -9.14 -27.43
C ARG A 479 -21.14 -8.61 -28.85
N THR A 480 -20.29 -7.68 -29.25
CA THR A 480 -20.10 -7.30 -30.64
C THR A 480 -19.54 -8.54 -31.34
N VAL A 481 -20.40 -9.28 -32.02
CA VAL A 481 -19.96 -10.35 -32.90
C VAL A 481 -19.20 -9.59 -34.02
N ALA A 482 -17.86 -9.68 -33.96
CA ALA A 482 -17.04 -9.22 -35.07
C ALA A 482 -17.46 -10.02 -36.29
N ALA A 483 -18.04 -9.32 -37.28
CA ALA A 483 -18.40 -9.87 -38.57
C ALA A 483 -17.13 -10.27 -39.34
#